data_66e69dec630c1b0dd91c379c39e37eae
#
_entry.id   66e69dec630c1b0dd91c379c39e37eae
#
_cell.length_a   1.000
_cell.length_b   1.000
_cell.length_c   1.000
_cell.angle_alpha   90.00
_cell.angle_beta   90.00
_cell.angle_gamma   90.00
#
_symmetry.space_group_name_H-M   'P 1'
#
loop_
_entity.id
_entity.type
_entity.pdbx_description
1 polymer ?
#
loop_
_entity_poly.entity_id
_entity_poly.type
_entity_poly.pdbx_seq_one_letter_code
_entity_poly.pdbx_strand_id
1 'polypeptide(L)'
;MYEGSNVNFQYDLQLPENTIHSFYNHFVGADTIANKHSVILTPENASEKELAAATHALAGAARLITTSEELLPMASLNKEQSAPYQLIIASYDKLPDQYKSQIDSKRVEDQAVLKFFNQPDKHVLVATSKDEDLLVRAGRYLANYELMTQTDKEETTVDENTDTFSSTLEFDGNYPLTSTGDKLEGAYHQEQTYFVNLPVDRNNANGSRVHLHFKYAENLDFDSSLVTVYANDKPIGSKKLTAARANGDELNLEFPKNLEIADSFVLKVAFDLNVKLPEVLRNGQTPWAFIENNSNVFIQTEELNDILFNNYPNIFIRSRSFADLAILLPEKMDDNYFKVLTNLFNLIGNYAESNVGEITYYKKAPKNAALENHNLIIFGTPKDNPMIRKLNDQLYFHYDKDFTRFVSNEKLSIEKDYGKQIGTAQLMFSPYNAKAAALILTGAKSQGVFLASTQVNTEKNTSMYKGDAIVVDPNYRRYDYRFKKRVSNVSNESLGKRIVNNHKLMIYLFVFLIGMTIIGLSAFFIVKKNLKGGE
;
A
#
# COMPACT_ATOMS: atom_id res chain seq x y z
N MET A 1 13.97 -15.07 -22.79
CA MET A 1 13.65 -16.49 -22.51
C MET A 1 12.43 -16.86 -23.32
N TYR A 2 12.35 -18.10 -23.82
CA TYR A 2 11.16 -18.57 -24.53
C TYR A 2 10.05 -18.83 -23.51
N GLU A 3 8.81 -18.57 -23.89
CA GLU A 3 7.62 -18.92 -23.13
C GLU A 3 7.63 -20.42 -22.82
N GLY A 4 7.50 -20.81 -21.56
CA GLY A 4 7.62 -22.21 -21.11
C GLY A 4 9.02 -22.65 -20.67
N SER A 5 10.04 -21.77 -20.69
CA SER A 5 11.33 -22.08 -20.06
C SER A 5 11.17 -22.11 -18.55
N ASN A 6 11.59 -23.20 -17.90
CA ASN A 6 11.59 -23.33 -16.46
C ASN A 6 12.93 -23.87 -15.94
N VAL A 7 13.19 -23.61 -14.67
CA VAL A 7 14.31 -24.22 -13.94
C VAL A 7 13.70 -24.99 -12.78
N ASN A 8 14.06 -26.28 -12.68
CA ASN A 8 13.61 -27.14 -11.60
C ASN A 8 14.78 -27.36 -10.64
N PHE A 9 14.59 -26.97 -9.37
CA PHE A 9 15.55 -27.18 -8.30
C PHE A 9 15.11 -28.37 -7.45
N GLN A 10 16.02 -29.31 -7.23
CA GLN A 10 15.85 -30.35 -6.21
C GLN A 10 16.75 -30.00 -5.02
N TYR A 11 16.18 -29.95 -3.83
CA TYR A 11 16.90 -29.64 -2.60
C TYR A 11 16.19 -30.29 -1.41
N ASP A 12 16.96 -30.57 -0.35
CA ASP A 12 16.43 -31.02 0.91
C ASP A 12 16.20 -29.85 1.84
N LEU A 13 14.99 -29.75 2.42
CA LEU A 13 14.69 -28.76 3.44
C LEU A 13 15.47 -29.07 4.71
N GLN A 14 16.34 -28.17 5.11
CA GLN A 14 17.02 -28.24 6.38
C GLN A 14 16.09 -27.83 7.52
N LEU A 15 16.22 -28.44 8.69
CA LEU A 15 15.54 -27.96 9.89
C LEU A 15 16.15 -26.65 10.36
N PRO A 16 15.36 -25.77 11.01
CA PRO A 16 15.88 -24.50 11.50
C PRO A 16 16.95 -24.74 12.58
N GLU A 17 18.03 -23.98 12.52
CA GLU A 17 18.96 -23.83 13.62
C GLU A 17 18.26 -23.21 14.84
N ASN A 18 18.84 -23.33 16.03
CA ASN A 18 18.21 -22.82 17.25
C ASN A 18 18.39 -21.28 17.40
N THR A 19 18.03 -20.54 16.36
CA THR A 19 18.06 -19.06 16.32
C THR A 19 16.74 -18.49 15.80
N ILE A 20 16.39 -17.27 16.26
CA ILE A 20 15.22 -16.54 15.79
C ILE A 20 15.33 -16.23 14.29
N HIS A 21 16.53 -15.87 13.83
CA HIS A 21 16.81 -15.66 12.40
C HIS A 21 16.47 -16.91 11.57
N SER A 22 16.97 -18.08 11.98
CA SER A 22 16.73 -19.33 11.24
C SER A 22 15.25 -19.70 11.25
N PHE A 23 14.57 -19.60 12.42
CA PHE A 23 13.12 -19.77 12.48
C PHE A 23 12.39 -18.86 11.49
N TYR A 24 12.72 -17.55 11.48
CA TYR A 24 12.00 -16.57 10.67
C TYR A 24 12.14 -16.86 9.18
N ASN A 25 13.33 -17.19 8.71
CA ASN A 25 13.57 -17.54 7.30
C ASN A 25 12.75 -18.76 6.86
N HIS A 26 12.61 -19.76 7.71
CA HIS A 26 11.76 -20.93 7.43
C HIS A 26 10.27 -20.55 7.51
N PHE A 27 9.89 -19.76 8.51
CA PHE A 27 8.50 -19.33 8.74
C PHE A 27 7.90 -18.59 7.56
N VAL A 28 8.67 -17.72 6.88
CA VAL A 28 8.25 -16.97 5.68
C VAL A 28 8.72 -17.62 4.38
N GLY A 29 9.38 -18.77 4.46
CA GLY A 29 9.94 -19.48 3.31
C GLY A 29 8.87 -19.91 2.30
N ALA A 30 9.19 -19.84 1.02
CA ALA A 30 8.26 -20.16 -0.06
C ALA A 30 7.62 -21.55 0.07
N ASP A 31 8.42 -22.58 0.41
CA ASP A 31 7.90 -23.94 0.60
C ASP A 31 6.99 -24.07 1.82
N THR A 32 7.36 -23.44 2.92
CA THR A 32 6.60 -23.47 4.17
C THR A 32 5.23 -22.81 3.99
N ILE A 33 5.20 -21.69 3.28
CA ILE A 33 3.94 -20.98 2.93
C ILE A 33 3.12 -21.80 1.94
N ALA A 34 3.73 -22.30 0.84
CA ALA A 34 3.03 -23.08 -0.18
C ALA A 34 2.38 -24.36 0.39
N ASN A 35 3.02 -24.97 1.38
CA ASN A 35 2.50 -26.16 2.07
C ASN A 35 1.61 -25.84 3.28
N LYS A 36 1.34 -24.57 3.60
CA LYS A 36 0.52 -24.11 4.75
C LYS A 36 1.09 -24.55 6.09
N HIS A 37 2.41 -24.56 6.18
CA HIS A 37 3.14 -25.01 7.36
C HIS A 37 3.41 -23.88 8.37
N SER A 38 3.03 -22.64 8.08
CA SER A 38 3.19 -21.48 8.96
C SER A 38 1.86 -20.93 9.42
N VAL A 39 1.80 -20.45 10.68
CA VAL A 39 0.62 -19.78 11.24
C VAL A 39 1.02 -18.79 12.33
N ILE A 40 0.32 -17.64 12.39
CA ILE A 40 0.38 -16.70 13.51
C ILE A 40 -0.78 -17.00 14.45
N LEU A 41 -0.48 -17.13 15.74
CA LEU A 41 -1.43 -17.48 16.78
C LEU A 41 -1.55 -16.37 17.81
N THR A 42 -2.79 -16.02 18.13
CA THR A 42 -3.12 -15.06 19.20
C THR A 42 -4.31 -15.57 20.01
N PRO A 43 -4.49 -15.20 21.28
CA PRO A 43 -5.61 -15.67 22.09
C PRO A 43 -6.97 -15.41 21.42
N GLU A 44 -7.94 -16.28 21.63
CA GLU A 44 -9.32 -16.10 21.14
C GLU A 44 -9.92 -14.80 21.67
N ASN A 45 -9.63 -14.47 22.93
CA ASN A 45 -10.00 -13.24 23.61
C ASN A 45 -8.88 -12.18 23.56
N ALA A 46 -8.09 -12.16 22.45
CA ALA A 46 -7.00 -11.21 22.28
C ALA A 46 -7.45 -9.78 22.57
N SER A 47 -6.62 -9.00 23.24
CA SER A 47 -6.84 -7.56 23.44
C SER A 47 -6.68 -6.80 22.12
N GLU A 48 -7.03 -5.52 22.12
CA GLU A 48 -6.83 -4.64 20.97
C GLU A 48 -5.35 -4.53 20.61
N LYS A 49 -4.47 -4.51 21.60
CA LYS A 49 -3.01 -4.43 21.41
C LYS A 49 -2.37 -5.76 21.01
N GLU A 50 -2.86 -6.89 21.52
CA GLU A 50 -2.44 -8.21 21.04
C GLU A 50 -2.75 -8.38 19.54
N LEU A 51 -3.94 -7.93 19.11
CA LEU A 51 -4.28 -7.95 17.69
C LEU A 51 -3.41 -6.98 16.85
N ALA A 52 -3.10 -5.79 17.39
CA ALA A 52 -2.20 -4.86 16.73
C ALA A 52 -0.79 -5.47 16.56
N ALA A 53 -0.23 -6.07 17.61
CA ALA A 53 1.06 -6.75 17.56
C ALA A 53 1.07 -7.87 16.51
N ALA A 54 0.03 -8.72 16.52
CA ALA A 54 -0.08 -9.85 15.60
C ALA A 54 -0.24 -9.39 14.13
N THR A 55 -0.98 -8.31 13.89
CA THR A 55 -1.15 -7.78 12.53
C THR A 55 0.07 -7.02 12.02
N HIS A 56 0.84 -6.36 12.87
CA HIS A 56 2.17 -5.85 12.48
C HIS A 56 3.08 -7.00 12.04
N ALA A 57 3.18 -8.06 12.82
CA ALA A 57 3.99 -9.23 12.47
C ALA A 57 3.50 -9.91 11.17
N LEU A 58 2.17 -10.07 11.02
CA LEU A 58 1.58 -10.63 9.80
C LEU A 58 1.92 -9.79 8.56
N ALA A 59 1.73 -8.49 8.64
CA ALA A 59 2.01 -7.58 7.54
C ALA A 59 3.50 -7.57 7.15
N GLY A 60 4.39 -7.61 8.15
CA GLY A 60 5.84 -7.69 7.90
C GLY A 60 6.24 -9.00 7.23
N ALA A 61 5.69 -10.13 7.66
CA ALA A 61 5.92 -11.43 7.06
C ALA A 61 5.32 -11.51 5.64
N ALA A 62 4.12 -10.97 5.42
CA ALA A 62 3.44 -10.98 4.13
C ALA A 62 4.27 -10.33 3.00
N ARG A 63 5.04 -9.28 3.29
CA ARG A 63 5.95 -8.63 2.32
C ARG A 63 7.04 -9.54 1.78
N LEU A 64 7.41 -10.56 2.53
CA LEU A 64 8.48 -11.50 2.18
C LEU A 64 7.95 -12.72 1.44
N ILE A 65 6.61 -12.90 1.41
CA ILE A 65 5.98 -14.03 0.75
C ILE A 65 5.93 -13.76 -0.75
N THR A 66 6.67 -14.55 -1.52
CA THR A 66 6.78 -14.42 -2.98
C THR A 66 5.77 -15.28 -3.75
N THR A 67 5.06 -16.18 -3.05
CA THR A 67 4.03 -17.04 -3.62
C THR A 67 2.71 -16.30 -3.72
N SER A 68 2.19 -16.08 -4.92
CA SER A 68 1.05 -15.22 -5.19
C SER A 68 -0.32 -15.77 -4.77
N GLU A 69 -0.44 -17.04 -4.41
CA GLU A 69 -1.74 -17.70 -4.19
C GLU A 69 -1.98 -18.15 -2.74
N GLU A 70 -0.94 -18.25 -1.91
CA GLU A 70 -1.07 -18.68 -0.52
C GLU A 70 -0.87 -17.53 0.46
N LEU A 71 -1.68 -17.51 1.49
CA LEU A 71 -1.65 -16.49 2.53
C LEU A 71 -1.08 -17.07 3.82
N LEU A 72 -0.33 -16.27 4.57
CA LEU A 72 0.07 -16.61 5.94
C LEU A 72 -1.15 -16.47 6.86
N PRO A 73 -1.67 -17.56 7.42
CA PRO A 73 -2.88 -17.51 8.23
C PRO A 73 -2.62 -16.95 9.63
N MET A 74 -3.63 -16.26 10.16
CA MET A 74 -3.78 -15.88 11.55
C MET A 74 -4.94 -16.68 12.16
N ALA A 75 -4.74 -17.25 13.35
CA ALA A 75 -5.72 -18.11 13.99
C ALA A 75 -5.72 -17.98 15.51
N SER A 76 -6.73 -18.59 16.16
CA SER A 76 -6.82 -18.64 17.61
C SER A 76 -5.80 -19.63 18.20
N LEU A 77 -5.07 -19.17 19.23
CA LEU A 77 -4.15 -19.99 20.02
C LEU A 77 -4.87 -21.12 20.77
N ASN A 78 -6.16 -20.96 21.06
CA ASN A 78 -6.96 -21.91 21.81
C ASN A 78 -7.38 -23.15 21.01
N LYS A 79 -7.05 -23.18 19.70
CA LYS A 79 -7.35 -24.29 18.81
C LYS A 79 -6.06 -25.01 18.40
N GLU A 80 -6.16 -26.33 18.32
CA GLU A 80 -5.06 -27.15 17.82
C GLU A 80 -4.72 -26.77 16.37
N GLN A 81 -3.42 -26.60 16.10
CA GLN A 81 -2.88 -26.25 14.80
C GLN A 81 -1.90 -27.32 14.35
N SER A 82 -2.08 -27.78 13.12
CA SER A 82 -1.19 -28.76 12.49
C SER A 82 0.07 -28.16 11.89
N ALA A 83 0.12 -26.83 11.72
CA ALA A 83 1.28 -26.13 11.16
C ALA A 83 2.50 -26.30 12.06
N PRO A 84 3.63 -26.82 11.55
CA PRO A 84 4.84 -27.02 12.35
C PRO A 84 5.52 -25.71 12.76
N TYR A 85 5.43 -24.66 11.95
CA TYR A 85 6.00 -23.34 12.25
C TYR A 85 4.92 -22.40 12.81
N GLN A 86 5.04 -22.04 14.07
CA GLN A 86 4.06 -21.23 14.79
C GLN A 86 4.70 -19.99 15.38
N LEU A 87 4.11 -18.83 15.11
CA LEU A 87 4.43 -17.56 15.77
C LEU A 87 3.30 -17.22 16.74
N ILE A 88 3.56 -17.33 18.06
CA ILE A 88 2.61 -17.02 19.11
C ILE A 88 2.84 -15.60 19.60
N ILE A 89 1.79 -14.78 19.54
CA ILE A 89 1.80 -13.40 20.05
C ILE A 89 0.66 -13.26 21.05
N ALA A 90 1.03 -13.14 22.32
CA ALA A 90 0.08 -13.10 23.42
C ALA A 90 0.67 -12.39 24.65
N SER A 91 -0.19 -11.76 25.45
CA SER A 91 0.18 -11.30 26.80
C SER A 91 0.65 -12.49 27.65
N TYR A 92 1.64 -12.28 28.51
CA TYR A 92 2.26 -13.33 29.30
C TYR A 92 1.25 -14.19 30.06
N ASP A 93 0.19 -13.56 30.61
CA ASP A 93 -0.82 -14.30 31.38
C ASP A 93 -1.70 -15.23 30.56
N LYS A 94 -1.80 -15.00 29.25
CA LYS A 94 -2.58 -15.82 28.31
C LYS A 94 -1.76 -16.89 27.59
N LEU A 95 -0.45 -16.98 27.86
CA LEU A 95 0.40 -18.02 27.28
C LEU A 95 0.05 -19.41 27.85
N PRO A 96 0.15 -20.47 27.02
CA PRO A 96 0.13 -21.84 27.49
C PRO A 96 1.28 -22.11 28.49
N ASP A 97 0.99 -22.87 29.56
CA ASP A 97 1.91 -23.12 30.66
C ASP A 97 3.26 -23.72 30.21
N GLN A 98 3.26 -24.50 29.15
CA GLN A 98 4.49 -25.10 28.57
C GLN A 98 5.49 -24.04 28.07
N TYR A 99 5.06 -22.89 27.61
CA TYR A 99 5.93 -21.78 27.21
C TYR A 99 6.16 -20.82 28.36
N LYS A 100 5.11 -20.53 29.12
CA LYS A 100 5.12 -19.62 30.25
C LYS A 100 6.16 -19.99 31.30
N SER A 101 6.27 -21.27 31.62
CA SER A 101 7.22 -21.80 32.61
C SER A 101 8.70 -21.65 32.23
N GLN A 102 9.00 -21.42 30.95
CA GLN A 102 10.36 -21.28 30.41
C GLN A 102 10.74 -19.82 30.11
N ILE A 103 9.88 -18.86 30.44
CA ILE A 103 10.12 -17.43 30.27
C ILE A 103 10.13 -16.76 31.64
N ASP A 104 11.15 -15.96 31.92
CA ASP A 104 11.29 -15.28 33.21
C ASP A 104 10.15 -14.25 33.41
N SER A 105 9.31 -14.50 34.42
CA SER A 105 8.14 -13.67 34.74
C SER A 105 8.49 -12.25 35.20
N LYS A 106 9.73 -12.00 35.64
CA LYS A 106 10.19 -10.66 36.01
C LYS A 106 10.59 -9.84 34.77
N ARG A 107 11.22 -10.49 33.79
CA ARG A 107 11.66 -9.81 32.55
C ARG A 107 10.49 -9.31 31.71
N VAL A 108 9.38 -10.00 31.71
CA VAL A 108 8.18 -9.60 30.94
C VAL A 108 7.38 -8.44 31.58
N GLU A 109 7.82 -7.91 32.73
CA GLU A 109 7.20 -6.73 33.36
C GLU A 109 7.57 -5.42 32.66
N ASP A 110 8.84 -5.32 32.23
CA ASP A 110 9.43 -4.13 31.62
C ASP A 110 10.00 -4.36 30.21
N GLN A 111 9.87 -5.57 29.69
CA GLN A 111 10.34 -5.97 28.35
C GLN A 111 9.32 -6.89 27.67
N ALA A 112 9.30 -6.88 26.35
CA ALA A 112 8.75 -8.00 25.60
C ALA A 112 9.86 -9.01 25.33
N VAL A 113 9.57 -10.29 25.50
CA VAL A 113 10.49 -11.40 25.27
C VAL A 113 10.07 -12.12 23.99
N LEU A 114 11.02 -12.28 23.07
CA LEU A 114 10.92 -13.16 21.90
C LEU A 114 11.77 -14.38 22.17
N LYS A 115 11.16 -15.57 22.21
CA LYS A 115 11.88 -16.82 22.49
C LYS A 115 11.47 -17.92 21.53
N PHE A 116 12.46 -18.54 20.93
CA PHE A 116 12.30 -19.65 20.03
C PHE A 116 12.38 -20.99 20.77
N PHE A 117 11.39 -21.83 20.54
CA PHE A 117 11.29 -23.21 21.06
C PHE A 117 11.39 -24.14 19.88
N ASN A 118 12.56 -24.77 19.72
CA ASN A 118 12.86 -25.66 18.62
C ASN A 118 12.68 -27.12 19.06
N GLN A 119 11.69 -27.80 18.55
CA GLN A 119 11.37 -29.22 18.80
C GLN A 119 11.42 -29.99 17.47
N PRO A 120 11.61 -31.30 17.47
CA PRO A 120 11.78 -32.08 16.23
C PRO A 120 10.68 -31.87 15.18
N ASP A 121 9.42 -31.79 15.61
CA ASP A 121 8.25 -31.66 14.71
C ASP A 121 7.50 -30.34 14.87
N LYS A 122 7.99 -29.43 15.72
CA LYS A 122 7.29 -28.21 16.04
C LYS A 122 8.25 -27.06 16.40
N HIS A 123 8.21 -26.00 15.60
CA HIS A 123 9.08 -24.84 15.71
C HIS A 123 8.23 -23.64 16.13
N VAL A 124 8.39 -23.15 17.36
CA VAL A 124 7.51 -22.12 17.92
C VAL A 124 8.32 -20.90 18.37
N LEU A 125 8.06 -19.75 17.74
CA LEU A 125 8.53 -18.46 18.25
C LEU A 125 7.42 -17.83 19.08
N VAL A 126 7.71 -17.49 20.33
CA VAL A 126 6.79 -16.81 21.24
C VAL A 126 7.24 -15.37 21.41
N ALA A 127 6.34 -14.41 21.18
CA ALA A 127 6.50 -13.01 21.54
C ALA A 127 5.50 -12.67 22.64
N THR A 128 5.97 -12.21 23.80
CA THR A 128 5.14 -12.00 24.97
C THR A 128 5.65 -10.88 25.85
N SER A 129 4.72 -10.20 26.56
CA SER A 129 4.98 -9.22 27.62
C SER A 129 3.78 -9.16 28.56
N LYS A 130 3.96 -8.63 29.77
CA LYS A 130 2.85 -8.18 30.64
C LYS A 130 2.38 -6.78 30.23
N ASP A 131 3.28 -5.97 29.68
CA ASP A 131 2.95 -4.68 29.08
C ASP A 131 2.54 -4.87 27.61
N GLU A 132 1.29 -4.53 27.30
CA GLU A 132 0.75 -4.68 25.95
C GLU A 132 1.33 -3.65 24.94
N ASP A 133 1.87 -2.51 25.40
CA ASP A 133 2.55 -1.54 24.53
C ASP A 133 3.91 -2.10 24.07
N LEU A 134 4.62 -2.75 24.96
CA LEU A 134 5.85 -3.48 24.63
C LEU A 134 5.56 -4.66 23.71
N LEU A 135 4.40 -5.31 23.85
CA LEU A 135 4.00 -6.37 22.92
C LEU A 135 3.75 -5.82 21.50
N VAL A 136 3.14 -4.63 21.37
CA VAL A 136 3.00 -3.97 20.05
C VAL A 136 4.38 -3.65 19.45
N ARG A 137 5.34 -3.16 20.26
CA ARG A 137 6.72 -2.95 19.82
C ARG A 137 7.38 -4.25 19.35
N ALA A 138 7.15 -5.37 20.06
CA ALA A 138 7.61 -6.69 19.64
C ALA A 138 6.99 -7.11 18.30
N GLY A 139 5.70 -6.80 18.07
CA GLY A 139 5.05 -6.99 16.76
C GLY A 139 5.73 -6.21 15.64
N ARG A 140 6.14 -4.96 15.89
CA ARG A 140 6.93 -4.15 14.94
C ARG A 140 8.34 -4.71 14.74
N TYR A 141 8.99 -5.20 15.81
CA TYR A 141 10.28 -5.87 15.70
C TYR A 141 10.20 -7.07 14.76
N LEU A 142 9.17 -7.91 14.92
CA LEU A 142 8.88 -9.05 14.05
C LEU A 142 8.57 -8.63 12.60
N ALA A 143 8.04 -7.44 12.40
CA ALA A 143 7.78 -6.87 11.07
C ALA A 143 9.03 -6.24 10.41
N ASN A 144 10.14 -6.11 11.13
CA ASN A 144 11.38 -5.55 10.62
C ASN A 144 12.32 -6.68 10.19
N TYR A 145 12.39 -6.89 8.86
CA TYR A 145 13.22 -7.94 8.27
C TYR A 145 14.69 -7.85 8.67
N GLU A 146 15.25 -6.64 8.71
CA GLU A 146 16.66 -6.43 9.05
C GLU A 146 16.96 -6.88 10.49
N LEU A 147 16.09 -6.54 11.44
CA LEU A 147 16.23 -6.98 12.83
C LEU A 147 16.09 -8.50 12.96
N MET A 148 15.12 -9.08 12.28
CA MET A 148 14.87 -10.52 12.32
C MET A 148 16.03 -11.33 11.75
N THR A 149 16.65 -10.84 10.68
CA THR A 149 17.82 -11.51 10.06
C THR A 149 19.12 -11.32 10.81
N GLN A 150 19.18 -10.36 11.74
CA GLN A 150 20.37 -10.12 12.59
C GLN A 150 20.26 -10.79 13.97
N THR A 151 19.13 -11.46 14.27
CA THR A 151 18.90 -12.05 15.60
C THR A 151 19.37 -13.50 15.64
N ASP A 152 20.69 -13.71 15.72
CA ASP A 152 21.35 -15.02 15.79
C ASP A 152 21.37 -15.61 17.21
N LYS A 153 20.23 -15.56 17.90
CA LYS A 153 20.02 -16.07 19.26
C LYS A 153 18.67 -16.78 19.34
N GLU A 154 18.52 -17.68 20.30
CA GLU A 154 17.24 -18.32 20.59
C GLU A 154 16.25 -17.39 21.33
N GLU A 155 16.76 -16.34 21.99
CA GLU A 155 15.98 -15.40 22.76
C GLU A 155 16.51 -13.98 22.60
N THR A 156 15.59 -13.01 22.45
CA THR A 156 15.89 -11.58 22.48
C THR A 156 14.79 -10.82 23.21
N THR A 157 15.06 -9.57 23.57
CA THR A 157 14.09 -8.69 24.25
C THR A 157 13.91 -7.39 23.50
N VAL A 158 12.73 -6.82 23.66
CA VAL A 158 12.34 -5.51 23.14
C VAL A 158 11.83 -4.66 24.31
N ASP A 159 12.44 -3.52 24.53
CA ASP A 159 12.07 -2.54 25.55
C ASP A 159 11.68 -1.19 24.95
N GLU A 160 11.44 -0.19 25.79
CA GLU A 160 11.10 1.16 25.34
C GLU A 160 12.19 1.84 24.49
N ASN A 161 13.46 1.46 24.68
CA ASN A 161 14.60 2.06 24.00
C ASN A 161 14.97 1.31 22.71
N THR A 162 14.40 0.13 22.47
CA THR A 162 14.68 -0.65 21.28
C THR A 162 14.10 0.04 20.05
N ASP A 163 14.94 0.43 19.10
CA ASP A 163 14.47 0.92 17.80
C ASP A 163 13.93 -0.24 16.97
N THR A 164 12.63 -0.26 16.75
CA THR A 164 11.93 -1.32 16.02
C THR A 164 11.50 -0.90 14.63
N PHE A 165 11.66 0.38 14.29
CA PHE A 165 11.22 0.88 12.99
C PHE A 165 12.19 0.48 11.87
N SER A 166 11.62 0.10 10.73
CA SER A 166 12.39 -0.08 9.51
C SER A 166 12.81 1.27 8.94
N SER A 167 13.96 1.30 8.26
CA SER A 167 14.40 2.49 7.53
C SER A 167 13.36 2.87 6.48
N THR A 168 12.96 4.14 6.46
CA THR A 168 12.06 4.67 5.44
C THR A 168 12.80 5.67 4.58
N LEU A 169 12.78 5.47 3.27
CA LEU A 169 13.17 6.49 2.31
C LEU A 169 11.91 7.27 1.93
N GLU A 170 11.86 8.54 2.28
CA GLU A 170 10.79 9.41 1.80
C GLU A 170 10.86 9.51 0.28
N PHE A 171 9.70 9.42 -0.36
CA PHE A 171 9.60 9.64 -1.78
C PHE A 171 9.68 11.14 -2.09
N ASP A 172 10.79 11.55 -2.69
CA ASP A 172 11.05 12.94 -3.11
C ASP A 172 10.78 13.19 -4.60
N GLY A 173 10.29 12.20 -5.31
CA GLY A 173 10.06 12.23 -6.75
C GLY A 173 11.28 11.89 -7.60
N ASN A 174 12.47 11.77 -7.02
CA ASN A 174 13.70 11.51 -7.76
C ASN A 174 14.02 10.01 -7.81
N TYR A 175 14.29 9.53 -9.02
CA TYR A 175 14.79 8.19 -9.29
C TYR A 175 16.15 8.28 -9.96
N PRO A 176 17.26 7.94 -9.31
CA PRO A 176 18.54 7.78 -9.98
C PRO A 176 18.42 6.62 -10.99
N LEU A 177 18.87 6.83 -12.21
CA LEU A 177 18.81 5.78 -13.25
C LEU A 177 19.82 4.68 -12.96
N THR A 178 21.01 5.07 -12.54
CA THR A 178 22.11 4.15 -12.24
C THR A 178 22.93 4.66 -11.06
N SER A 179 23.49 3.76 -10.27
CA SER A 179 24.36 4.11 -9.13
C SER A 179 25.83 4.26 -9.51
N THR A 180 26.27 3.54 -10.53
CA THR A 180 27.70 3.46 -10.95
C THR A 180 27.94 3.99 -12.34
N GLY A 181 26.89 4.26 -13.11
CA GLY A 181 26.93 4.53 -14.53
C GLY A 181 26.76 3.27 -15.35
N ASP A 182 26.20 3.42 -16.57
CA ASP A 182 25.93 2.32 -17.48
C ASP A 182 26.65 2.53 -18.80
N LYS A 183 27.49 1.56 -19.19
CA LYS A 183 28.22 1.56 -20.45
C LYS A 183 27.47 0.74 -21.50
N LEU A 184 27.26 1.34 -22.67
CA LEU A 184 26.74 0.71 -23.86
C LEU A 184 27.86 0.64 -24.91
N GLU A 185 28.12 -0.55 -25.44
CA GLU A 185 29.17 -0.76 -26.41
C GLU A 185 28.59 -1.43 -27.67
N GLY A 186 28.94 -0.92 -28.83
CA GLY A 186 28.53 -1.41 -30.11
C GLY A 186 28.17 -0.31 -31.09
N ALA A 187 28.28 -0.60 -32.40
CA ALA A 187 27.80 0.30 -33.42
C ALA A 187 26.26 0.19 -33.58
N TYR A 188 25.67 1.23 -34.13
CA TYR A 188 24.26 1.37 -34.43
C TYR A 188 23.43 1.50 -33.13
N HIS A 189 22.29 0.82 -33.09
CA HIS A 189 21.32 0.97 -31.98
C HIS A 189 21.77 0.22 -30.72
N GLN A 190 21.97 0.98 -29.63
CA GLN A 190 22.28 0.46 -28.30
C GLN A 190 21.30 1.06 -27.31
N GLU A 191 20.68 0.26 -26.44
CA GLU A 191 19.69 0.76 -25.49
C GLU A 191 19.90 0.24 -24.06
N GLN A 192 19.56 1.07 -23.08
CA GLN A 192 19.49 0.73 -21.66
C GLN A 192 18.08 0.98 -21.14
N THR A 193 17.57 0.02 -20.40
CA THR A 193 16.21 0.05 -19.88
C THR A 193 16.22 0.20 -18.36
N TYR A 194 15.38 1.10 -17.85
CA TYR A 194 15.17 1.36 -16.43
C TYR A 194 13.71 1.17 -16.07
N PHE A 195 13.46 0.49 -14.95
CA PHE A 195 12.12 0.32 -14.41
C PHE A 195 11.89 1.37 -13.31
N VAL A 196 10.85 2.18 -13.48
CA VAL A 196 10.48 3.24 -12.53
C VAL A 196 9.14 2.88 -11.93
N ASN A 197 9.12 2.70 -10.61
CA ASN A 197 7.90 2.38 -9.85
C ASN A 197 7.45 3.62 -9.08
N LEU A 198 6.18 4.00 -9.22
CA LEU A 198 5.59 5.05 -8.41
C LEU A 198 5.20 4.47 -7.04
N PRO A 199 5.20 5.30 -5.98
CA PRO A 199 4.56 4.92 -4.73
C PRO A 199 3.09 4.60 -4.96
N VAL A 200 2.61 3.54 -4.35
CA VAL A 200 1.26 3.00 -4.55
C VAL A 200 0.13 3.94 -4.11
N ASP A 201 0.43 4.89 -3.24
CA ASP A 201 -0.49 5.91 -2.73
C ASP A 201 -0.56 7.19 -3.59
N ARG A 202 0.10 7.19 -4.77
CA ARG A 202 0.21 8.38 -5.61
C ARG A 202 -0.09 8.09 -7.08
N ASN A 203 -0.75 9.06 -7.71
CA ASN A 203 -0.94 9.09 -9.15
C ASN A 203 0.13 9.94 -9.83
N ASN A 204 0.44 9.64 -11.08
CA ASN A 204 1.23 10.52 -11.93
C ASN A 204 0.53 11.86 -12.16
N ALA A 205 1.29 12.95 -12.08
CA ALA A 205 0.85 14.29 -12.43
C ALA A 205 1.72 14.90 -13.53
N ASN A 206 1.24 15.98 -14.17
CA ASN A 206 2.02 16.70 -15.18
C ASN A 206 3.22 17.40 -14.53
N GLY A 207 4.37 17.38 -15.20
CA GLY A 207 5.60 18.04 -14.73
C GLY A 207 6.76 17.08 -14.47
N SER A 208 6.59 15.81 -14.76
CA SER A 208 7.67 14.82 -14.73
C SER A 208 8.73 15.13 -15.79
N ARG A 209 10.00 14.84 -15.47
CA ARG A 209 11.14 15.18 -16.33
C ARG A 209 12.27 14.18 -16.20
N VAL A 210 13.06 14.04 -17.26
CA VAL A 210 14.29 13.27 -17.29
C VAL A 210 15.46 14.23 -17.37
N HIS A 211 16.45 14.02 -16.52
CA HIS A 211 17.77 14.61 -16.58
C HIS A 211 18.78 13.53 -16.91
N LEU A 212 19.28 13.51 -18.12
CA LEU A 212 20.24 12.54 -18.61
C LEU A 212 21.59 13.22 -18.78
N HIS A 213 22.62 12.71 -18.11
CA HIS A 213 24.01 13.09 -18.28
C HIS A 213 24.75 11.91 -18.90
N PHE A 214 25.50 12.17 -19.97
CA PHE A 214 26.12 11.08 -20.73
C PHE A 214 27.38 11.51 -21.48
N LYS A 215 28.16 10.51 -21.82
CA LYS A 215 29.37 10.63 -22.66
C LYS A 215 29.28 9.64 -23.80
N TYR A 216 30.03 9.88 -24.85
CA TYR A 216 30.06 8.97 -26.01
C TYR A 216 31.39 9.09 -26.76
N ALA A 217 31.65 8.10 -27.60
CA ALA A 217 32.85 8.01 -28.38
C ALA A 217 32.98 9.15 -29.42
N GLU A 218 34.19 9.63 -29.66
CA GLU A 218 34.46 10.69 -30.63
C GLU A 218 34.50 10.15 -32.09
N ASN A 219 34.55 8.83 -32.27
CA ASN A 219 34.63 8.18 -33.58
C ASN A 219 33.27 7.96 -34.25
N LEU A 220 32.24 8.70 -33.85
CA LEU A 220 30.88 8.59 -34.38
C LEU A 220 30.70 9.42 -35.67
N ASP A 221 29.75 8.99 -36.49
CA ASP A 221 29.17 9.82 -37.54
C ASP A 221 28.12 10.75 -36.92
N PHE A 222 28.54 11.96 -36.53
CA PHE A 222 27.68 12.96 -35.86
C PHE A 222 26.58 13.52 -36.78
N ASP A 223 26.60 13.22 -38.09
CA ASP A 223 25.51 13.62 -38.95
C ASP A 223 24.26 12.77 -38.77
N SER A 224 24.45 11.53 -38.31
CA SER A 224 23.37 10.55 -38.16
C SER A 224 23.23 9.97 -36.75
N SER A 225 24.17 10.27 -35.82
CA SER A 225 24.13 9.76 -34.46
C SER A 225 23.26 10.62 -33.52
N LEU A 226 22.44 9.96 -32.71
CA LEU A 226 21.51 10.63 -31.77
C LEU A 226 21.26 9.80 -30.52
N VAL A 227 20.74 10.44 -29.48
CA VAL A 227 20.16 9.79 -28.30
C VAL A 227 18.67 10.03 -28.30
N THR A 228 17.87 9.01 -27.98
CA THR A 228 16.41 9.10 -27.85
C THR A 228 15.98 8.48 -26.52
N VAL A 229 15.08 9.16 -25.83
CA VAL A 229 14.48 8.65 -24.60
C VAL A 229 13.03 8.25 -24.87
N TYR A 230 12.65 7.07 -24.36
CA TYR A 230 11.31 6.52 -24.49
C TYR A 230 10.70 6.29 -23.10
N ALA A 231 9.40 6.50 -23.00
CA ALA A 231 8.60 6.06 -21.85
C ALA A 231 7.52 5.09 -22.36
N ASN A 232 7.50 3.85 -21.86
CA ASN A 232 6.64 2.76 -22.35
C ASN A 232 6.65 2.65 -23.89
N ASP A 233 7.85 2.56 -24.47
CA ASP A 233 8.11 2.49 -25.92
C ASP A 233 7.65 3.70 -26.76
N LYS A 234 7.11 4.75 -26.13
CA LYS A 234 6.79 6.01 -26.80
C LYS A 234 7.97 6.97 -26.70
N PRO A 235 8.52 7.50 -27.80
CA PRO A 235 9.60 8.47 -27.72
C PRO A 235 9.09 9.77 -27.08
N ILE A 236 9.80 10.24 -26.06
CA ILE A 236 9.50 11.50 -25.36
C ILE A 236 10.43 12.64 -25.74
N GLY A 237 11.60 12.32 -26.32
CA GLY A 237 12.51 13.31 -26.84
C GLY A 237 13.78 12.70 -27.41
N SER A 238 14.44 13.46 -28.27
CA SER A 238 15.71 13.06 -28.92
C SER A 238 16.67 14.23 -28.98
N LYS A 239 17.96 13.93 -28.98
CA LYS A 239 19.04 14.90 -29.19
C LYS A 239 20.09 14.35 -30.14
N LYS A 240 20.49 15.15 -31.10
CA LYS A 240 21.61 14.86 -32.01
C LYS A 240 22.93 14.95 -31.23
N LEU A 241 23.80 13.95 -31.38
CA LEU A 241 25.14 13.94 -30.80
C LEU A 241 26.08 14.87 -31.59
N THR A 242 27.10 15.42 -30.91
CA THR A 242 28.07 16.33 -31.53
C THR A 242 29.49 16.05 -31.00
N ALA A 243 30.50 16.21 -31.82
CA ALA A 243 31.90 16.01 -31.43
C ALA A 243 32.31 16.90 -30.23
N ALA A 244 31.82 18.14 -30.20
CA ALA A 244 32.15 19.09 -29.13
C ALA A 244 31.61 18.69 -27.74
N ARG A 245 30.65 17.80 -27.67
CA ARG A 245 29.99 17.35 -26.42
C ARG A 245 30.32 15.90 -26.04
N ALA A 246 31.18 15.22 -26.80
CA ALA A 246 31.45 13.80 -26.60
C ALA A 246 31.89 13.43 -25.18
N ASN A 247 32.64 14.28 -24.51
CA ASN A 247 33.18 14.07 -23.15
C ASN A 247 32.27 14.58 -22.01
N GLY A 248 31.07 15.04 -22.32
CA GLY A 248 30.07 15.50 -21.34
C GLY A 248 28.92 16.20 -22.05
N ASP A 249 27.81 15.51 -22.15
CA ASP A 249 26.59 16.00 -22.75
C ASP A 249 25.41 15.78 -21.81
N GLU A 250 24.34 16.54 -21.99
CA GLU A 250 23.12 16.44 -21.19
C GLU A 250 21.87 16.53 -22.04
N LEU A 251 20.83 15.88 -21.60
CA LEU A 251 19.49 15.95 -22.20
C LEU A 251 18.46 16.13 -21.10
N ASN A 252 17.76 17.27 -21.13
CA ASN A 252 16.70 17.60 -20.21
C ASN A 252 15.37 17.54 -20.96
N LEU A 253 14.47 16.65 -20.55
CA LEU A 253 13.19 16.42 -21.20
C LEU A 253 12.06 16.54 -20.20
N GLU A 254 10.99 17.25 -20.58
CA GLU A 254 9.71 17.16 -19.88
C GLU A 254 8.88 16.04 -20.49
N PHE A 255 8.14 15.30 -19.67
CA PHE A 255 7.18 14.33 -20.17
C PHE A 255 6.04 15.03 -20.90
N PRO A 256 5.59 14.47 -22.03
CA PRO A 256 4.40 15.01 -22.71
C PRO A 256 3.21 15.07 -21.77
N LYS A 257 2.45 16.16 -21.85
CA LYS A 257 1.20 16.29 -21.10
C LYS A 257 0.26 15.14 -21.48
N ASN A 258 -0.40 14.58 -20.48
CA ASN A 258 -1.30 13.43 -20.61
C ASN A 258 -0.61 12.11 -21.06
N LEU A 259 0.69 11.98 -20.85
CA LEU A 259 1.32 10.67 -20.94
C LEU A 259 0.76 9.80 -19.81
N GLU A 260 0.03 8.76 -20.17
CA GLU A 260 -0.47 7.79 -19.20
C GLU A 260 0.71 6.96 -18.69
N ILE A 261 1.08 7.19 -17.44
CA ILE A 261 2.03 6.40 -16.67
C ILE A 261 1.19 5.69 -15.61
N ALA A 262 1.22 4.36 -15.62
CA ALA A 262 0.63 3.54 -14.57
C ALA A 262 1.53 3.55 -13.32
N ASP A 263 1.23 2.70 -12.35
CA ASP A 263 1.99 2.54 -11.09
C ASP A 263 3.48 2.19 -11.33
N SER A 264 3.81 1.72 -12.52
CA SER A 264 5.16 1.51 -13.00
C SER A 264 5.26 1.82 -14.50
N PHE A 265 6.43 2.23 -14.95
CA PHE A 265 6.71 2.42 -16.36
C PHE A 265 8.16 2.09 -16.68
N VAL A 266 8.41 1.86 -17.94
CA VAL A 266 9.74 1.59 -18.48
C VAL A 266 10.29 2.87 -19.11
N LEU A 267 11.42 3.35 -18.59
CA LEU A 267 12.21 4.38 -19.25
C LEU A 267 13.34 3.71 -20.03
N LYS A 268 13.43 3.98 -21.32
CA LYS A 268 14.49 3.47 -22.18
C LYS A 268 15.32 4.62 -22.74
N VAL A 269 16.63 4.51 -22.62
CA VAL A 269 17.60 5.43 -23.23
C VAL A 269 18.29 4.69 -24.36
N ALA A 270 18.07 5.13 -25.58
CA ALA A 270 18.63 4.53 -26.77
C ALA A 270 19.61 5.49 -27.47
N PHE A 271 20.78 4.98 -27.83
CA PHE A 271 21.79 5.66 -28.61
C PHE A 271 21.91 5.01 -29.98
N ASP A 272 21.76 5.80 -31.02
CA ASP A 272 22.12 5.38 -32.39
C ASP A 272 23.56 5.83 -32.64
N LEU A 273 24.52 4.91 -32.41
CA LEU A 273 25.96 5.13 -32.49
C LEU A 273 26.45 4.78 -33.90
N ASN A 274 26.10 5.59 -34.87
CA ASN A 274 26.49 5.39 -36.24
C ASN A 274 27.99 5.72 -36.45
N VAL A 275 28.66 4.97 -37.30
CA VAL A 275 30.07 5.15 -37.59
C VAL A 275 30.31 5.20 -39.10
N LYS A 276 31.32 5.95 -39.51
CA LYS A 276 31.78 5.94 -40.88
C LYS A 276 32.61 4.68 -41.13
N LEU A 277 32.13 3.76 -41.94
CA LEU A 277 32.74 2.44 -42.21
C LEU A 277 34.25 2.41 -42.40
N PRO A 278 34.92 3.36 -43.12
CA PRO A 278 36.37 3.38 -43.24
C PRO A 278 37.14 3.61 -41.94
N GLU A 279 36.57 4.33 -40.97
CA GLU A 279 37.21 4.64 -39.69
C GLU A 279 37.16 3.49 -38.69
N VAL A 280 36.04 2.73 -38.65
CA VAL A 280 35.92 1.51 -37.83
C VAL A 280 36.92 0.44 -38.25
N LEU A 281 37.12 0.26 -39.53
CA LEU A 281 38.09 -0.70 -40.07
C LEU A 281 39.54 -0.29 -39.86
N ARG A 282 39.83 1.02 -39.72
CA ARG A 282 41.19 1.55 -39.50
C ARG A 282 41.65 1.49 -38.04
N ASN A 283 40.79 1.75 -37.10
CA ASN A 283 41.21 1.99 -35.70
C ASN A 283 40.77 0.90 -34.71
N GLY A 284 39.91 -0.06 -35.15
CA GLY A 284 39.45 -1.17 -34.30
C GLY A 284 38.72 -0.72 -32.98
N GLN A 285 38.34 0.56 -32.90
CA GLN A 285 37.70 1.10 -31.70
C GLN A 285 36.17 0.93 -31.82
N THR A 286 35.62 0.13 -30.92
CA THR A 286 34.16 -0.04 -30.79
C THR A 286 33.54 1.28 -30.31
N PRO A 287 32.49 1.79 -30.97
CA PRO A 287 31.74 2.94 -30.45
C PRO A 287 31.08 2.59 -29.13
N TRP A 288 30.92 3.61 -28.28
CA TRP A 288 30.33 3.43 -26.98
C TRP A 288 29.57 4.69 -26.55
N ALA A 289 28.62 4.52 -25.65
CA ALA A 289 28.02 5.57 -24.85
C ALA A 289 28.08 5.19 -23.38
N PHE A 290 28.02 6.17 -22.51
CA PHE A 290 28.05 5.98 -21.06
C PHE A 290 27.04 6.92 -20.40
N ILE A 291 26.07 6.36 -19.71
CA ILE A 291 25.08 7.08 -18.90
C ILE A 291 25.70 7.30 -17.53
N GLU A 292 25.83 8.55 -17.11
CA GLU A 292 26.49 8.93 -15.85
C GLU A 292 25.54 8.74 -14.65
N ASN A 293 26.11 8.51 -13.47
CA ASN A 293 25.37 8.22 -12.23
C ASN A 293 24.58 9.41 -11.65
N ASN A 294 24.78 10.62 -12.17
CA ASN A 294 23.97 11.80 -11.86
C ASN A 294 22.71 11.93 -12.75
N SER A 295 22.48 10.95 -13.63
CA SER A 295 21.26 10.87 -14.42
C SER A 295 20.08 10.43 -13.56
N ASN A 296 18.96 11.14 -13.67
CA ASN A 296 17.76 10.83 -12.89
C ASN A 296 16.47 11.10 -13.66
N VAL A 297 15.41 10.51 -13.14
CA VAL A 297 14.04 10.85 -13.52
C VAL A 297 13.36 11.48 -12.31
N PHE A 298 12.75 12.64 -12.48
CA PHE A 298 11.86 13.25 -11.51
C PHE A 298 10.42 13.00 -11.91
N ILE A 299 9.65 12.34 -11.05
CA ILE A 299 8.23 12.06 -11.28
C ILE A 299 7.39 13.00 -10.41
N GLN A 300 6.64 13.85 -11.08
CA GLN A 300 5.62 14.67 -10.42
C GLN A 300 4.41 13.80 -10.13
N THR A 301 3.96 13.79 -8.87
CA THR A 301 2.84 12.97 -8.43
C THR A 301 1.79 13.80 -7.71
N GLU A 302 0.57 13.27 -7.64
CA GLU A 302 -0.53 13.76 -6.83
C GLU A 302 -1.11 12.64 -5.97
N GLU A 303 -1.80 12.99 -4.89
CA GLU A 303 -2.42 12.00 -4.00
C GLU A 303 -3.52 11.23 -4.70
N LEU A 304 -3.61 9.93 -4.43
CA LEU A 304 -4.68 9.07 -4.92
C LEU A 304 -6.00 9.43 -4.23
N ASN A 305 -6.99 9.88 -5.00
CA ASN A 305 -8.26 10.39 -4.45
C ASN A 305 -9.49 9.54 -4.80
N ASP A 306 -9.34 8.52 -5.66
CA ASP A 306 -10.46 7.67 -6.09
C ASP A 306 -10.62 6.48 -5.15
N ILE A 307 -11.75 6.45 -4.42
CA ILE A 307 -12.11 5.37 -3.50
C ILE A 307 -12.86 4.28 -4.26
N LEU A 308 -12.08 3.43 -4.95
CA LEU A 308 -12.55 2.31 -5.76
C LEU A 308 -11.68 1.08 -5.52
N PHE A 309 -12.23 -0.11 -5.74
CA PHE A 309 -11.51 -1.36 -5.50
C PHE A 309 -10.31 -1.59 -6.42
N ASN A 310 -10.25 -0.98 -7.60
CA ASN A 310 -9.04 -1.00 -8.42
C ASN A 310 -7.86 -0.21 -7.82
N ASN A 311 -8.13 0.64 -6.84
CA ASN A 311 -7.12 1.40 -6.08
C ASN A 311 -6.90 0.82 -4.67
N TYR A 312 -7.53 -0.28 -4.33
CA TYR A 312 -7.31 -0.98 -3.07
C TYR A 312 -6.12 -1.95 -3.21
N PRO A 313 -5.19 -2.01 -2.24
CA PRO A 313 -5.24 -1.37 -0.92
C PRO A 313 -4.55 0.01 -0.85
N ASN A 314 -4.15 0.62 -1.97
CA ASN A 314 -3.30 1.82 -2.05
C ASN A 314 -3.81 2.98 -1.19
N ILE A 315 -5.13 3.15 -1.11
CA ILE A 315 -5.77 4.20 -0.27
C ILE A 315 -5.54 4.02 1.24
N PHE A 316 -5.13 2.83 1.69
CA PHE A 316 -4.77 2.52 3.07
C PHE A 316 -3.26 2.58 3.32
N ILE A 317 -2.50 2.95 2.29
CA ILE A 317 -1.05 3.13 2.35
C ILE A 317 -0.73 4.62 2.20
N ARG A 318 0.25 5.10 2.95
CA ARG A 318 0.82 6.44 2.84
C ARG A 318 2.30 6.37 3.18
N SER A 319 3.12 7.03 2.37
CA SER A 319 4.58 7.06 2.59
C SER A 319 5.17 5.65 2.82
N ARG A 320 4.73 4.69 1.99
CA ARG A 320 5.15 3.28 2.03
C ARG A 320 4.81 2.52 3.32
N SER A 321 3.88 3.04 4.14
CA SER A 321 3.42 2.39 5.36
C SER A 321 1.90 2.47 5.50
N PHE A 322 1.36 1.97 6.58
CA PHE A 322 -0.07 2.12 6.89
C PHE A 322 -0.44 3.61 7.04
N ALA A 323 -1.55 4.00 6.44
CA ALA A 323 -2.06 5.37 6.52
C ALA A 323 -2.96 5.54 7.75
N ASP A 324 -2.43 5.41 8.95
CA ASP A 324 -3.14 5.54 10.24
C ASP A 324 -4.48 4.78 10.24
N LEU A 325 -4.40 3.46 10.42
CA LEU A 325 -5.56 2.57 10.33
C LEU A 325 -6.30 2.46 11.66
N ALA A 326 -7.61 2.67 11.64
CA ALA A 326 -8.50 2.31 12.74
C ALA A 326 -9.38 1.11 12.33
N ILE A 327 -9.27 0.01 13.09
CA ILE A 327 -9.97 -1.24 12.84
C ILE A 327 -11.08 -1.39 13.88
N LEU A 328 -12.33 -1.39 13.42
CA LEU A 328 -13.49 -1.56 14.28
C LEU A 328 -13.98 -3.01 14.21
N LEU A 329 -13.75 -3.71 15.31
CA LEU A 329 -13.95 -5.15 15.46
C LEU A 329 -15.38 -5.51 15.88
N PRO A 330 -15.82 -6.75 15.63
CA PRO A 330 -16.92 -7.37 16.36
C PRO A 330 -16.55 -7.53 17.85
N GLU A 331 -17.55 -7.55 18.73
CA GLU A 331 -17.34 -7.69 20.17
C GLU A 331 -16.63 -9.01 20.54
N LYS A 332 -16.87 -10.05 19.76
CA LYS A 332 -16.22 -11.37 19.93
C LYS A 332 -15.62 -11.81 18.59
N MET A 333 -14.39 -12.26 18.66
CA MET A 333 -13.72 -12.87 17.51
C MET A 333 -14.12 -14.34 17.39
N ASP A 334 -14.40 -14.77 16.17
CA ASP A 334 -14.54 -16.18 15.80
C ASP A 334 -13.52 -16.53 14.70
N ASP A 335 -13.49 -17.77 14.25
CA ASP A 335 -12.55 -18.22 13.22
C ASP A 335 -12.70 -17.46 11.90
N ASN A 336 -13.92 -17.08 11.54
CA ASN A 336 -14.15 -16.32 10.33
C ASN A 336 -13.52 -14.93 10.43
N TYR A 337 -13.56 -14.31 11.60
CA TYR A 337 -12.97 -13.00 11.82
C TYR A 337 -11.43 -13.03 11.86
N PHE A 338 -10.81 -14.10 12.38
CA PHE A 338 -9.36 -14.32 12.22
C PHE A 338 -8.97 -14.47 10.73
N LYS A 339 -9.78 -15.18 9.95
CA LYS A 339 -9.60 -15.28 8.49
C LYS A 339 -9.81 -13.94 7.79
N VAL A 340 -10.69 -13.07 8.28
CA VAL A 340 -10.83 -11.69 7.76
C VAL A 340 -9.54 -10.91 7.98
N LEU A 341 -8.94 -10.95 9.17
CA LEU A 341 -7.65 -10.31 9.43
C LEU A 341 -6.54 -10.91 8.55
N THR A 342 -6.51 -12.24 8.38
CA THR A 342 -5.60 -12.91 7.44
C THR A 342 -5.72 -12.31 6.04
N ASN A 343 -6.94 -12.24 5.49
CA ASN A 343 -7.19 -11.75 4.14
C ASN A 343 -6.79 -10.28 3.96
N LEU A 344 -7.10 -9.44 4.94
CA LEU A 344 -6.79 -8.01 4.89
C LEU A 344 -5.28 -7.75 4.97
N PHE A 345 -4.63 -8.30 5.99
CA PHE A 345 -3.26 -7.91 6.30
C PHE A 345 -2.18 -8.64 5.50
N ASN A 346 -2.50 -9.76 4.85
CA ASN A 346 -1.61 -10.28 3.80
C ASN A 346 -1.54 -9.30 2.63
N LEU A 347 -2.66 -8.78 2.14
CA LEU A 347 -2.63 -7.85 1.00
C LEU A 347 -2.12 -6.46 1.39
N ILE A 348 -2.71 -5.83 2.42
CA ILE A 348 -2.28 -4.49 2.85
C ILE A 348 -0.80 -4.50 3.28
N GLY A 349 -0.37 -5.56 3.99
CA GLY A 349 1.01 -5.74 4.41
C GLY A 349 1.99 -5.86 3.26
N ASN A 350 1.59 -6.52 2.18
CA ASN A 350 2.40 -6.65 0.97
C ASN A 350 2.74 -5.29 0.32
N TYR A 351 1.84 -4.30 0.48
CA TYR A 351 2.02 -2.93 -0.02
C TYR A 351 2.67 -1.98 1.00
N ALA A 352 2.70 -2.35 2.29
CA ALA A 352 3.35 -1.55 3.33
C ALA A 352 4.84 -1.88 3.41
N GLU A 353 5.69 -1.18 2.66
CA GLU A 353 7.14 -1.42 2.59
C GLU A 353 7.86 -1.17 3.92
N SER A 354 7.26 -0.40 4.84
CA SER A 354 7.80 -0.12 6.17
C SER A 354 6.77 -0.39 7.27
N ASN A 355 7.25 -0.51 8.51
CA ASN A 355 6.43 -0.81 9.69
C ASN A 355 6.14 0.41 10.57
N VAL A 356 6.35 1.64 10.06
CA VAL A 356 6.21 2.87 10.87
C VAL A 356 4.76 3.32 11.08
N GLY A 357 3.83 2.90 10.23
CA GLY A 357 2.41 3.29 10.34
C GLY A 357 1.71 2.64 11.54
N GLU A 358 0.67 3.32 12.02
CA GLU A 358 -0.10 2.89 13.19
C GLU A 358 -1.32 2.06 12.79
N ILE A 359 -1.61 1.03 13.60
CA ILE A 359 -2.83 0.22 13.52
C ILE A 359 -3.50 0.24 14.89
N THR A 360 -4.64 0.90 14.98
CA THR A 360 -5.43 0.98 16.22
C THR A 360 -6.68 0.12 16.12
N TYR A 361 -6.89 -0.75 17.07
CA TYR A 361 -8.06 -1.60 17.15
C TYR A 361 -9.09 -1.08 18.15
N TYR A 362 -10.37 -1.25 17.85
CA TYR A 362 -11.49 -0.89 18.69
C TYR A 362 -12.53 -2.03 18.74
N LYS A 363 -12.69 -2.68 19.89
CA LYS A 363 -13.77 -3.65 20.16
C LYS A 363 -15.09 -2.97 20.53
N LYS A 364 -14.99 -1.74 21.03
CA LYS A 364 -16.14 -0.88 21.33
C LYS A 364 -16.08 0.35 20.45
N ALA A 365 -17.22 0.84 20.02
CA ALA A 365 -17.29 2.06 19.22
C ALA A 365 -16.64 3.24 19.99
N PRO A 366 -15.53 3.81 19.47
CA PRO A 366 -14.90 4.96 20.10
C PRO A 366 -15.72 6.25 19.88
N LYS A 367 -15.31 7.34 20.51
CA LYS A 367 -15.85 8.67 20.20
C LYS A 367 -15.49 9.04 18.76
N ASN A 368 -16.39 9.75 18.07
CA ASN A 368 -16.18 10.14 16.66
C ASN A 368 -14.85 10.86 16.42
N ALA A 369 -14.43 11.73 17.33
CA ALA A 369 -13.15 12.45 17.22
C ALA A 369 -11.92 11.53 17.13
N ALA A 370 -11.97 10.33 17.71
CA ALA A 370 -10.89 9.34 17.61
C ALA A 370 -10.80 8.69 16.23
N LEU A 371 -11.80 8.88 15.36
CA LEU A 371 -11.85 8.29 14.01
C LEU A 371 -11.59 9.33 12.89
N GLU A 372 -11.54 10.63 13.25
CA GLU A 372 -11.45 11.71 12.26
C GLU A 372 -10.13 11.71 11.45
N ASN A 373 -9.05 11.21 12.05
CA ASN A 373 -7.73 11.23 11.41
C ASN A 373 -7.30 9.85 10.83
N HIS A 374 -8.24 8.90 10.76
CA HIS A 374 -7.91 7.52 10.37
C HIS A 374 -8.65 7.09 9.11
N ASN A 375 -7.98 6.26 8.31
CA ASN A 375 -8.68 5.36 7.40
C ASN A 375 -9.29 4.21 8.21
N LEU A 376 -10.50 3.81 7.86
CA LEU A 376 -11.30 2.87 8.65
C LEU A 376 -11.41 1.52 7.96
N ILE A 377 -11.23 0.45 8.71
CA ILE A 377 -11.65 -0.89 8.32
C ILE A 377 -12.65 -1.37 9.35
N ILE A 378 -13.88 -1.64 8.91
CA ILE A 378 -14.98 -2.02 9.78
C ILE A 378 -15.48 -3.38 9.31
N PHE A 379 -15.43 -4.39 10.17
CA PHE A 379 -15.96 -5.70 9.80
C PHE A 379 -16.79 -6.33 10.92
N GLY A 380 -17.73 -7.15 10.51
CA GLY A 380 -18.64 -7.86 11.41
C GLY A 380 -20.07 -7.94 10.86
N THR A 381 -20.93 -8.56 11.64
CA THR A 381 -22.37 -8.55 11.39
C THR A 381 -23.03 -7.37 12.13
N PRO A 382 -24.24 -6.96 11.74
CA PRO A 382 -24.97 -5.96 12.53
C PRO A 382 -25.24 -6.42 13.98
N LYS A 383 -25.23 -7.73 14.24
CA LYS A 383 -25.48 -8.28 15.57
C LYS A 383 -24.29 -8.07 16.51
N ASP A 384 -23.07 -8.26 16.03
CA ASP A 384 -21.87 -8.28 16.85
C ASP A 384 -20.98 -7.01 16.69
N ASN A 385 -21.24 -6.19 15.67
CA ASN A 385 -20.58 -4.90 15.53
C ASN A 385 -21.59 -3.74 15.48
N PRO A 386 -21.72 -2.98 16.57
CA PRO A 386 -22.65 -1.85 16.65
C PRO A 386 -22.42 -0.76 15.59
N MET A 387 -21.17 -0.65 15.08
CA MET A 387 -20.85 0.34 14.07
C MET A 387 -21.52 0.01 12.72
N ILE A 388 -21.67 -1.26 12.37
CA ILE A 388 -22.40 -1.67 11.18
C ILE A 388 -23.88 -1.20 11.25
N ARG A 389 -24.52 -1.33 12.43
CA ARG A 389 -25.88 -0.81 12.62
C ARG A 389 -25.95 0.71 12.49
N LYS A 390 -24.99 1.41 13.10
CA LYS A 390 -24.91 2.88 13.05
C LYS A 390 -24.76 3.42 11.63
N LEU A 391 -24.03 2.69 10.78
CA LEU A 391 -23.74 3.07 9.40
C LEU A 391 -24.75 2.53 8.37
N ASN A 392 -25.76 1.76 8.79
CA ASN A 392 -26.64 1.05 7.88
C ASN A 392 -27.22 1.92 6.75
N ASP A 393 -27.70 3.12 7.08
CA ASP A 393 -28.31 4.04 6.10
C ASP A 393 -27.31 4.65 5.12
N GLN A 394 -26.00 4.51 5.39
CA GLN A 394 -24.90 5.00 4.55
C GLN A 394 -24.34 3.89 3.66
N LEU A 395 -24.65 2.61 3.97
CA LEU A 395 -24.18 1.48 3.19
C LEU A 395 -24.82 1.45 1.81
N TYR A 396 -24.08 1.09 0.78
CA TYR A 396 -24.60 0.85 -0.58
C TYR A 396 -25.54 -0.36 -0.60
N PHE A 397 -25.13 -1.44 0.07
CA PHE A 397 -25.94 -2.59 0.39
C PHE A 397 -26.25 -2.54 1.87
N HIS A 398 -27.48 -2.20 2.22
CA HIS A 398 -27.95 -2.02 3.59
C HIS A 398 -28.88 -3.13 4.04
N TYR A 399 -29.04 -3.25 5.33
CA TYR A 399 -29.91 -4.24 5.95
C TYR A 399 -31.35 -3.76 6.10
N ASP A 400 -32.26 -4.73 6.28
CA ASP A 400 -33.62 -4.45 6.74
C ASP A 400 -33.63 -3.85 8.17
N LYS A 401 -34.83 -3.43 8.61
CA LYS A 401 -35.00 -2.77 9.93
C LYS A 401 -34.57 -3.66 11.11
N ASP A 402 -34.68 -4.97 10.94
CA ASP A 402 -34.34 -5.97 11.97
C ASP A 402 -32.89 -6.45 11.85
N PHE A 403 -32.13 -5.93 10.92
CA PHE A 403 -30.73 -6.30 10.64
C PHE A 403 -30.50 -7.79 10.38
N THR A 404 -31.49 -8.46 9.77
CA THR A 404 -31.45 -9.91 9.54
C THR A 404 -30.97 -10.31 8.16
N ARG A 405 -31.06 -9.42 7.18
CA ARG A 405 -30.70 -9.65 5.78
C ARG A 405 -30.45 -8.35 5.03
N PHE A 406 -29.71 -8.42 3.95
CA PHE A 406 -29.65 -7.34 2.98
C PHE A 406 -30.96 -7.17 2.22
N VAL A 407 -31.30 -5.94 1.86
CA VAL A 407 -32.46 -5.60 1.06
C VAL A 407 -32.05 -5.09 -0.32
N SER A 408 -32.98 -5.16 -1.27
CA SER A 408 -32.79 -4.67 -2.63
C SER A 408 -32.48 -3.17 -2.65
N ASN A 409 -31.66 -2.77 -3.62
CA ASN A 409 -31.32 -1.37 -3.90
C ASN A 409 -31.46 -1.08 -5.41
N GLU A 410 -31.00 0.09 -5.86
CA GLU A 410 -31.07 0.49 -7.26
C GLU A 410 -30.19 -0.33 -8.22
N LYS A 411 -29.25 -1.13 -7.70
CA LYS A 411 -28.32 -1.94 -8.50
C LYS A 411 -28.65 -3.41 -8.51
N LEU A 412 -29.26 -3.93 -7.43
CA LEU A 412 -29.49 -5.36 -7.26
C LEU A 412 -30.80 -5.62 -6.55
N SER A 413 -31.64 -6.44 -7.18
CA SER A 413 -32.81 -7.02 -6.53
C SER A 413 -32.40 -8.25 -5.73
N ILE A 414 -32.63 -8.23 -4.42
CA ILE A 414 -32.18 -9.26 -3.47
C ILE A 414 -33.38 -10.00 -2.91
N GLU A 415 -33.44 -11.29 -3.18
CA GLU A 415 -34.43 -12.19 -2.58
C GLU A 415 -34.17 -12.36 -1.08
N LYS A 416 -35.20 -12.64 -0.28
CA LYS A 416 -35.13 -12.65 1.18
C LYS A 416 -34.09 -13.62 1.75
N ASP A 417 -34.09 -14.87 1.26
CA ASP A 417 -33.17 -15.89 1.78
C ASP A 417 -31.77 -15.75 1.22
N TYR A 418 -31.64 -15.25 -0.01
CA TYR A 418 -30.37 -14.90 -0.60
C TYR A 418 -29.68 -13.75 0.19
N GLY A 419 -30.46 -12.72 0.59
CA GLY A 419 -29.95 -11.60 1.41
C GLY A 419 -29.44 -11.98 2.80
N LYS A 420 -29.77 -13.19 3.31
CA LYS A 420 -29.24 -13.73 4.58
C LYS A 420 -27.89 -14.42 4.42
N GLN A 421 -27.47 -14.74 3.20
CA GLN A 421 -26.33 -15.61 2.92
C GLN A 421 -25.15 -14.88 2.29
N ILE A 422 -25.39 -13.75 1.65
CA ILE A 422 -24.37 -12.97 0.97
C ILE A 422 -23.49 -12.19 1.96
N GLY A 423 -22.27 -11.91 1.51
CA GLY A 423 -21.37 -10.94 2.12
C GLY A 423 -21.15 -9.76 1.18
N THR A 424 -20.81 -8.62 1.74
CA THR A 424 -20.51 -7.41 0.97
C THR A 424 -19.21 -6.77 1.43
N ALA A 425 -18.36 -6.37 0.47
CA ALA A 425 -17.25 -5.45 0.68
C ALA A 425 -17.63 -4.09 0.07
N GLN A 426 -17.61 -3.04 0.86
CA GLN A 426 -18.04 -1.69 0.45
C GLN A 426 -16.95 -0.70 0.79
N LEU A 427 -16.51 0.05 -0.20
CA LEU A 427 -15.45 1.03 -0.09
C LEU A 427 -16.05 2.43 -0.31
N MET A 428 -15.91 3.30 0.69
CA MET A 428 -16.52 4.63 0.67
C MET A 428 -15.65 5.65 1.40
N PHE A 429 -16.00 6.92 1.30
CA PHE A 429 -15.41 7.94 2.18
C PHE A 429 -15.78 7.67 3.63
N SER A 430 -14.81 7.89 4.53
CA SER A 430 -15.09 7.79 5.96
C SER A 430 -16.23 8.73 6.36
N PRO A 431 -17.21 8.27 7.13
CA PRO A 431 -18.28 9.13 7.63
C PRO A 431 -17.79 10.22 8.60
N TYR A 432 -16.55 10.13 9.05
CA TYR A 432 -15.92 11.07 10.00
C TYR A 432 -14.91 12.01 9.35
N ASN A 433 -14.42 11.67 8.15
CA ASN A 433 -13.45 12.48 7.41
C ASN A 433 -13.60 12.26 5.90
N ALA A 434 -13.99 13.31 5.19
CA ALA A 434 -14.18 13.26 3.74
C ALA A 434 -12.89 13.03 2.91
N LYS A 435 -11.72 13.05 3.55
CA LYS A 435 -10.42 12.76 2.93
C LYS A 435 -9.91 11.34 3.24
N ALA A 436 -10.56 10.63 4.13
CA ALA A 436 -10.20 9.28 4.52
C ALA A 436 -11.17 8.25 3.93
N ALA A 437 -10.69 7.03 3.75
CA ALA A 437 -11.48 5.91 3.26
C ALA A 437 -12.07 5.08 4.41
N ALA A 438 -13.16 4.38 4.12
CA ALA A 438 -13.71 3.32 4.97
C ALA A 438 -13.98 2.08 4.12
N LEU A 439 -13.33 0.97 4.46
CA LEU A 439 -13.66 -0.37 3.96
C LEU A 439 -14.60 -1.04 4.96
N ILE A 440 -15.77 -1.45 4.50
CA ILE A 440 -16.77 -2.13 5.31
C ILE A 440 -16.99 -3.53 4.77
N LEU A 441 -16.63 -4.55 5.58
CA LEU A 441 -16.85 -5.96 5.27
C LEU A 441 -17.98 -6.49 6.16
N THR A 442 -19.13 -6.84 5.57
CA THR A 442 -20.28 -7.21 6.38
C THR A 442 -21.13 -8.29 5.74
N GLY A 443 -21.89 -8.99 6.58
CA GLY A 443 -22.81 -10.07 6.22
C GLY A 443 -23.82 -10.29 7.34
N ALA A 444 -24.96 -10.92 7.06
CA ALA A 444 -25.91 -11.28 8.10
C ALA A 444 -25.36 -12.34 9.09
N LYS A 445 -24.30 -13.05 8.68
CA LYS A 445 -23.55 -14.04 9.47
C LYS A 445 -22.05 -13.80 9.29
N SER A 446 -21.21 -14.22 10.25
CA SER A 446 -19.75 -14.10 10.16
C SER A 446 -19.16 -14.80 8.91
N GLN A 447 -19.79 -15.87 8.44
CA GLN A 447 -19.44 -16.52 7.17
C GLN A 447 -19.55 -15.56 5.97
N GLY A 448 -20.59 -14.71 5.91
CA GLY A 448 -20.73 -13.68 4.87
C GLY A 448 -19.63 -12.63 4.95
N VAL A 449 -19.22 -12.23 6.15
CA VAL A 449 -18.10 -11.29 6.36
C VAL A 449 -16.79 -11.90 5.86
N PHE A 450 -16.54 -13.17 6.17
CA PHE A 450 -15.38 -13.91 5.63
C PHE A 450 -15.43 -13.97 4.10
N LEU A 451 -16.56 -14.34 3.50
CA LEU A 451 -16.70 -14.36 2.03
C LEU A 451 -16.38 -12.99 1.41
N ALA A 452 -16.85 -11.90 2.01
CA ALA A 452 -16.54 -10.55 1.56
C ALA A 452 -15.03 -10.28 1.59
N SER A 453 -14.33 -10.71 2.64
CA SER A 453 -12.89 -10.50 2.78
C SER A 453 -12.06 -11.27 1.75
N THR A 454 -12.56 -12.43 1.26
CA THR A 454 -11.86 -13.19 0.21
C THR A 454 -11.80 -12.45 -1.13
N GLN A 455 -12.62 -11.43 -1.32
CA GLN A 455 -12.63 -10.62 -2.55
C GLN A 455 -11.56 -9.52 -2.55
N VAL A 456 -10.99 -9.25 -1.39
CA VAL A 456 -10.01 -8.17 -1.16
C VAL A 456 -8.70 -8.70 -0.54
N ASN A 457 -8.37 -9.96 -0.78
CA ASN A 457 -7.24 -10.64 -0.14
C ASN A 457 -6.00 -10.80 -1.03
N THR A 458 -6.13 -10.62 -2.33
CA THR A 458 -5.03 -10.72 -3.29
C THR A 458 -5.18 -9.66 -4.39
N GLU A 459 -4.07 -9.25 -4.98
CA GLU A 459 -4.05 -8.35 -6.13
C GLU A 459 -4.83 -8.91 -7.32
N LYS A 460 -4.73 -10.21 -7.57
CA LYS A 460 -5.51 -10.93 -8.60
C LYS A 460 -7.02 -10.73 -8.43
N ASN A 461 -7.51 -10.74 -7.19
CA ASN A 461 -8.93 -10.51 -6.92
C ASN A 461 -9.29 -9.03 -7.07
N THR A 462 -8.52 -8.14 -6.46
CA THR A 462 -8.84 -6.70 -6.47
C THR A 462 -8.77 -6.07 -7.85
N SER A 463 -7.82 -6.50 -8.71
CA SER A 463 -7.67 -6.02 -10.09
C SER A 463 -8.88 -6.29 -10.99
N MET A 464 -9.74 -7.24 -10.63
CA MET A 464 -10.96 -7.55 -11.38
C MET A 464 -12.09 -6.56 -11.14
N TYR A 465 -12.04 -5.77 -10.06
CA TYR A 465 -13.11 -4.88 -9.65
C TYR A 465 -12.84 -3.43 -10.07
N LYS A 466 -13.88 -2.76 -10.54
CA LYS A 466 -13.85 -1.35 -10.97
C LYS A 466 -14.84 -0.49 -10.19
N GLY A 467 -15.61 -1.12 -9.30
CA GLY A 467 -16.64 -0.50 -8.50
C GLY A 467 -16.16 -0.10 -7.11
N ASP A 468 -17.11 0.28 -6.29
CA ASP A 468 -16.98 0.65 -4.88
C ASP A 468 -17.75 -0.29 -3.94
N ALA A 469 -18.48 -1.28 -4.50
CA ALA A 469 -19.18 -2.30 -3.73
C ALA A 469 -19.11 -3.66 -4.43
N ILE A 470 -18.80 -4.70 -3.65
CA ILE A 470 -18.74 -6.10 -4.10
C ILE A 470 -19.77 -6.89 -3.30
N VAL A 471 -20.51 -7.76 -3.99
CA VAL A 471 -21.38 -8.75 -3.38
C VAL A 471 -20.84 -10.13 -3.71
N VAL A 472 -20.79 -11.01 -2.72
CA VAL A 472 -20.35 -12.40 -2.89
C VAL A 472 -21.31 -13.35 -2.19
N ASP A 473 -21.59 -14.49 -2.82
CA ASP A 473 -22.46 -15.53 -2.30
C ASP A 473 -21.68 -16.77 -1.79
N PRO A 474 -22.34 -17.73 -1.11
CA PRO A 474 -21.69 -18.95 -0.63
C PRO A 474 -21.08 -19.85 -1.72
N ASN A 475 -21.45 -19.67 -2.98
CA ASN A 475 -20.88 -20.37 -4.13
C ASN A 475 -19.72 -19.59 -4.76
N TYR A 476 -19.20 -18.57 -4.07
CA TYR A 476 -18.16 -17.66 -4.56
C TYR A 476 -18.51 -16.93 -5.86
N ARG A 477 -19.81 -16.84 -6.21
CA ARG A 477 -20.26 -15.94 -7.27
C ARG A 477 -20.15 -14.52 -6.77
N ARG A 478 -19.51 -13.67 -7.55
CA ARG A 478 -19.14 -12.31 -7.18
C ARG A 478 -19.56 -11.32 -8.23
N TYR A 479 -20.01 -10.16 -7.79
CA TYR A 479 -20.44 -9.06 -8.62
C TYR A 479 -19.94 -7.76 -8.02
N ASP A 480 -19.38 -6.86 -8.85
CA ASP A 480 -19.01 -5.52 -8.44
C ASP A 480 -20.00 -4.50 -8.98
N TYR A 481 -20.18 -3.45 -8.21
CA TYR A 481 -21.12 -2.37 -8.51
C TYR A 481 -20.43 -1.03 -8.26
N ARG A 482 -20.70 -0.06 -9.14
CA ARG A 482 -20.29 1.32 -8.95
C ARG A 482 -21.52 2.16 -8.61
N PHE A 483 -21.54 2.71 -7.41
CA PHE A 483 -22.55 3.65 -6.96
C PHE A 483 -22.14 5.08 -7.34
N LYS A 484 -23.12 5.94 -7.62
CA LYS A 484 -22.82 7.37 -7.84
C LYS A 484 -22.22 7.92 -6.55
N LYS A 485 -21.19 8.79 -6.66
CA LYS A 485 -20.62 9.50 -5.50
C LYS A 485 -21.74 10.01 -4.59
N ARG A 486 -21.92 9.37 -3.45
CA ARG A 486 -22.66 10.03 -2.37
C ARG A 486 -21.71 11.07 -1.82
N VAL A 487 -22.02 12.32 -2.01
CA VAL A 487 -21.33 13.42 -1.33
C VAL A 487 -21.54 13.13 0.16
N SER A 488 -20.46 12.83 0.88
CA SER A 488 -20.58 12.63 2.32
C SER A 488 -21.19 13.89 2.93
N ASN A 489 -22.23 13.75 3.73
CA ASN A 489 -22.86 14.86 4.46
C ASN A 489 -21.93 15.48 5.54
N VAL A 490 -20.64 15.15 5.53
CA VAL A 490 -19.59 15.72 6.41
C VAL A 490 -19.08 17.06 5.88
N SER A 491 -19.84 17.79 5.10
CA SER A 491 -19.51 19.17 4.78
C SER A 491 -20.12 20.16 5.76
N ASN A 492 -19.78 20.07 7.03
CA ASN A 492 -19.89 21.19 7.96
C ASN A 492 -18.73 22.20 7.83
N GLU A 493 -17.98 22.16 6.74
CA GLU A 493 -17.13 23.28 6.39
C GLU A 493 -18.05 24.44 5.99
N SER A 494 -18.04 25.50 6.78
CA SER A 494 -18.75 26.73 6.44
C SER A 494 -18.34 27.18 5.04
N LEU A 495 -19.29 27.71 4.26
CA LEU A 495 -19.04 28.28 2.92
C LEU A 495 -17.77 29.15 2.87
N GLY A 496 -17.48 29.89 3.96
CA GLY A 496 -16.27 30.67 4.12
C GLY A 496 -14.97 29.87 4.09
N LYS A 497 -14.90 28.69 4.74
CA LYS A 497 -13.72 27.81 4.69
C LYS A 497 -13.51 27.18 3.32
N ARG A 498 -14.60 26.80 2.62
CA ARG A 498 -14.52 26.31 1.22
C ARG A 498 -13.97 27.36 0.25
N ILE A 499 -14.35 28.62 0.44
CA ILE A 499 -13.86 29.74 -0.38
C ILE A 499 -12.37 29.99 -0.11
N VAL A 500 -11.95 30.00 1.15
CA VAL A 500 -10.56 30.24 1.56
C VAL A 500 -9.62 29.13 1.09
N ASN A 501 -10.07 27.87 1.12
CA ASN A 501 -9.23 26.71 0.71
C ASN A 501 -9.18 26.50 -0.82
N ASN A 502 -10.00 27.21 -1.59
CA ASN A 502 -9.99 27.11 -3.05
C ASN A 502 -9.38 28.35 -3.69
N HIS A 503 -8.08 28.31 -3.95
CA HIS A 503 -7.33 29.42 -4.57
C HIS A 503 -7.96 29.97 -5.84
N LYS A 504 -8.54 29.12 -6.70
CA LYS A 504 -9.22 29.58 -7.93
C LYS A 504 -10.49 30.36 -7.60
N LEU A 505 -11.25 29.90 -6.63
CA LEU A 505 -12.51 30.55 -6.21
C LEU A 505 -12.23 31.88 -5.51
N MET A 506 -11.14 31.99 -4.73
CA MET A 506 -10.64 33.22 -4.14
C MET A 506 -10.25 34.25 -5.22
N ILE A 507 -9.56 33.83 -6.27
CA ILE A 507 -9.17 34.69 -7.39
C ILE A 507 -10.43 35.24 -8.11
N TYR A 508 -11.40 34.37 -8.40
CA TYR A 508 -12.65 34.80 -9.04
C TYR A 508 -13.45 35.77 -8.17
N LEU A 509 -13.50 35.54 -6.86
CA LEU A 509 -14.18 36.42 -5.92
C LEU A 509 -13.49 37.79 -5.83
N PHE A 510 -12.16 37.80 -5.85
CA PHE A 510 -11.35 39.02 -5.86
C PHE A 510 -11.56 39.84 -7.15
N VAL A 511 -11.54 39.19 -8.33
CA VAL A 511 -11.81 39.81 -9.62
C VAL A 511 -13.24 40.37 -9.68
N PHE A 512 -14.22 39.64 -9.14
CA PHE A 512 -15.61 40.10 -9.05
C PHE A 512 -15.75 41.36 -8.19
N LEU A 513 -15.09 41.41 -7.01
CA LEU A 513 -15.09 42.57 -6.13
C LEU A 513 -14.45 43.80 -6.77
N ILE A 514 -13.34 43.61 -7.49
CA ILE A 514 -12.72 44.71 -8.27
C ILE A 514 -13.68 45.23 -9.33
N GLY A 515 -14.33 44.33 -10.07
CA GLY A 515 -15.34 44.72 -11.08
C GLY A 515 -16.50 45.53 -10.49
N MET A 516 -17.06 45.08 -9.37
CA MET A 516 -18.12 45.78 -8.64
C MET A 516 -17.66 47.17 -8.15
N THR A 517 -16.41 47.26 -7.66
CA THR A 517 -15.84 48.54 -7.20
C THR A 517 -15.70 49.53 -8.36
N ILE A 518 -15.24 49.08 -9.53
CA ILE A 518 -15.13 49.92 -10.75
C ILE A 518 -16.49 50.38 -11.21
N ILE A 519 -17.49 49.49 -11.24
CA ILE A 519 -18.87 49.84 -11.62
C ILE A 519 -19.45 50.85 -10.63
N GLY A 520 -19.28 50.65 -9.33
CA GLY A 520 -19.74 51.55 -8.28
C GLY A 520 -19.12 52.95 -8.37
N LEU A 521 -17.81 53.02 -8.58
CA LEU A 521 -17.10 54.27 -8.79
C LEU A 521 -17.55 54.99 -10.07
N SER A 522 -17.74 54.25 -11.17
CA SER A 522 -18.24 54.81 -12.43
C SER A 522 -19.64 55.37 -12.28
N ALA A 523 -20.54 54.64 -11.63
CA ALA A 523 -21.89 55.10 -11.33
C ALA A 523 -21.88 56.37 -10.43
N PHE A 524 -21.04 56.37 -9.39
CA PHE A 524 -20.86 57.52 -8.51
C PHE A 524 -20.40 58.78 -9.27
N PHE A 525 -19.41 58.65 -10.15
CA PHE A 525 -18.93 59.78 -10.97
C PHE A 525 -19.97 60.26 -11.96
N ILE A 526 -20.77 59.39 -12.58
CA ILE A 526 -21.86 59.75 -13.48
C ILE A 526 -22.95 60.55 -12.72
N VAL A 527 -23.37 60.04 -11.55
CA VAL A 527 -24.37 60.73 -10.72
C VAL A 527 -23.85 62.11 -10.25
N LYS A 528 -22.57 62.12 -9.78
CA LYS A 528 -21.94 63.39 -9.35
C LYS A 528 -21.81 64.42 -10.49
N LYS A 529 -21.53 63.93 -11.72
CA LYS A 529 -21.48 64.83 -12.92
C LYS A 529 -22.86 65.40 -13.29
N ASN A 530 -23.90 64.54 -13.22
CA ASN A 530 -25.27 64.98 -13.53
C ASN A 530 -25.85 65.93 -12.47
N LEU A 531 -25.44 65.77 -11.19
CA LEU A 531 -25.85 66.71 -10.13
C LEU A 531 -25.14 68.08 -10.21
N LYS A 532 -23.95 68.17 -10.83
CA LYS A 532 -23.22 69.42 -11.04
C LYS A 532 -23.54 70.12 -12.35
N GLY A 533 -24.24 69.48 -13.30
CA GLY A 533 -24.62 70.07 -14.59
C GLY A 533 -26.07 70.60 -14.64
N GLY A 534 -26.73 70.67 -13.49
CA GLY A 534 -28.11 71.16 -13.34
C GLY A 534 -28.27 72.55 -12.66
N GLU A 535 -27.18 73.34 -12.59
CA GLU A 535 -27.24 74.78 -12.25
C GLU A 535 -27.04 75.65 -13.48
#